data_481c20ac993547f89697dcc4c35ccb09
#
_entry.id   481c20ac993547f89697dcc4c35ccb09
#
_cell.length_a   1.000
_cell.length_b   1.000
_cell.length_c   1.000
_cell.angle_alpha   90.00
_cell.angle_beta   90.00
_cell.angle_gamma   90.00
#
_symmetry.space_group_name_H-M   'P 1'
#
loop_
_entity.id
_entity.type
_entity.pdbx_description
1 polymer ?
#
loop_
_entity_poly.entity_id
_entity_poly.type
_entity_poly.pdbx_seq_one_letter_code
_entity_poly.pdbx_strand_id
1 'polypeptide(L)'
;MIRGRGERDYGSVLLGSASDGPTKRRVRIQTILTGSIVLSNFVGAVVTISLSSVGIPEPSTFAPEMWWINYIAVPIYVALAFVIGIGWGTYTITRDLRWAIRRQPPTAADARRTRRVAGRLLRLQAALWLGAVVMFTIMYGIQSPMLIPKMFFVIGLSGAVVVGVTYLLIELALRPVSADLISAGYRRRKRSGVLSRAVVAWIVGSATPIVGILLLVSFGAFRQDTSKLDLFVGVFVLAVISLGTGLLLTWLTTTSVTGPLRSV
;
A
#
# COMPACT_ATOMS: atom_id res chain seq x y z
N MET A 1 33.03 30.86 -10.77
CA MET A 1 33.19 29.38 -10.88
C MET A 1 31.78 28.77 -10.69
N ILE A 2 30.99 28.70 -11.77
CA ILE A 2 29.58 28.27 -11.76
C ILE A 2 29.63 26.75 -11.91
N ARG A 3 29.44 26.01 -10.80
CA ARG A 3 29.26 24.55 -10.84
C ARG A 3 27.97 24.25 -11.59
N GLY A 4 28.11 23.53 -12.70
CA GLY A 4 27.03 23.17 -13.60
C GLY A 4 25.87 22.46 -12.90
N ARG A 5 24.71 23.10 -12.89
CA ARG A 5 23.40 22.53 -12.57
C ARG A 5 22.94 21.60 -13.70
N GLY A 6 23.75 20.58 -14.02
CA GLY A 6 23.47 19.62 -15.09
C GLY A 6 23.20 18.19 -14.63
N GLU A 7 23.22 17.94 -13.31
CA GLU A 7 22.92 16.61 -12.79
C GLU A 7 21.40 16.43 -12.66
N ARG A 8 20.88 15.45 -13.37
CA ARG A 8 19.47 15.08 -13.39
C ARG A 8 19.02 14.67 -11.99
N ASP A 9 18.46 15.62 -11.28
CA ASP A 9 17.80 15.36 -10.00
C ASP A 9 16.47 14.66 -10.30
N TYR A 10 16.20 13.52 -9.65
CA TYR A 10 14.95 12.77 -9.84
C TYR A 10 13.72 13.44 -9.18
N GLY A 11 13.82 14.74 -8.88
CA GLY A 11 12.73 15.58 -8.40
C GLY A 11 12.44 15.46 -6.90
N SER A 12 13.23 14.67 -6.15
CA SER A 12 13.11 14.54 -4.70
C SER A 12 14.44 14.12 -4.09
N VAL A 13 14.80 14.72 -2.95
CA VAL A 13 15.98 14.35 -2.15
C VAL A 13 15.98 12.87 -1.78
N LEU A 14 14.81 12.29 -1.56
CA LEU A 14 14.63 10.86 -1.27
C LEU A 14 15.04 9.97 -2.45
N LEU A 15 14.81 10.41 -3.68
CA LEU A 15 15.10 9.63 -4.87
C LEU A 15 16.57 9.71 -5.31
N GLY A 16 17.33 10.67 -4.76
CA GLY A 16 18.77 10.81 -4.97
C GLY A 16 19.17 11.44 -6.28
N SER A 17 20.48 11.43 -6.54
CA SER A 17 21.12 12.02 -7.72
C SER A 17 21.65 10.93 -8.66
N ALA A 18 21.76 11.27 -9.95
CA ALA A 18 22.38 10.42 -10.95
C ALA A 18 23.87 10.13 -10.68
N SER A 19 24.54 10.94 -9.84
CA SER A 19 25.94 10.79 -9.42
C SER A 19 26.16 9.76 -8.30
N ASP A 20 25.11 9.31 -7.60
CA ASP A 20 25.25 8.38 -6.46
C ASP A 20 25.95 7.07 -6.85
N GLY A 21 26.92 6.62 -6.04
CA GLY A 21 27.63 5.36 -6.25
C GLY A 21 26.72 4.11 -6.22
N PRO A 22 27.16 2.95 -6.79
CA PRO A 22 26.33 1.76 -6.92
C PRO A 22 25.77 1.24 -5.58
N THR A 23 26.58 1.25 -4.51
CA THR A 23 26.20 0.80 -3.18
C THR A 23 25.13 1.71 -2.57
N LYS A 24 25.32 3.04 -2.64
CA LYS A 24 24.38 4.03 -2.12
C LYS A 24 23.04 3.95 -2.85
N ARG A 25 23.09 3.77 -4.18
CA ARG A 25 21.90 3.58 -5.01
C ARG A 25 21.14 2.29 -4.67
N ARG A 26 21.86 1.18 -4.48
CA ARG A 26 21.27 -0.10 -4.05
C ARG A 26 20.54 0.04 -2.73
N VAL A 27 21.23 0.55 -1.70
CA VAL A 27 20.64 0.75 -0.37
C VAL A 27 19.40 1.63 -0.47
N ARG A 28 19.50 2.76 -1.18
CA ARG A 28 18.37 3.69 -1.35
C ARG A 28 17.14 3.03 -2.01
N ILE A 29 17.30 2.39 -3.16
CA ILE A 29 16.19 1.71 -3.86
C ILE A 29 15.57 0.66 -2.95
N GLN A 30 16.39 -0.15 -2.29
CA GLN A 30 15.93 -1.19 -1.39
C GLN A 30 15.20 -0.60 -0.18
N THR A 31 15.78 0.42 0.48
CA THR A 31 15.16 1.07 1.65
C THR A 31 13.83 1.72 1.29
N ILE A 32 13.73 2.43 0.17
CA ILE A 32 12.48 3.08 -0.24
C ILE A 32 11.40 2.03 -0.55
N LEU A 33 11.74 0.99 -1.31
CA LEU A 33 10.75 -0.05 -1.66
C LEU A 33 10.33 -0.88 -0.46
N THR A 34 11.28 -1.30 0.39
CA THR A 34 10.96 -2.02 1.63
C THR A 34 10.19 -1.12 2.61
N GLY A 35 10.65 0.12 2.79
CA GLY A 35 9.97 1.10 3.63
C GLY A 35 8.54 1.40 3.15
N SER A 36 8.31 1.43 1.84
CA SER A 36 6.97 1.57 1.27
C SER A 36 6.05 0.42 1.66
N ILE A 37 6.54 -0.81 1.61
CA ILE A 37 5.78 -2.00 2.02
C ILE A 37 5.48 -1.96 3.52
N VAL A 38 6.50 -1.67 4.35
CA VAL A 38 6.34 -1.60 5.81
C VAL A 38 5.34 -0.51 6.20
N LEU A 39 5.50 0.70 5.63
CA LEU A 39 4.60 1.83 5.91
C LEU A 39 3.15 1.52 5.50
N SER A 40 2.95 0.93 4.32
CA SER A 40 1.61 0.57 3.85
C SER A 40 0.94 -0.45 4.78
N ASN A 41 1.68 -1.46 5.24
CA ASN A 41 1.16 -2.45 6.17
C ASN A 41 0.90 -1.87 7.57
N PHE A 42 1.73 -0.94 8.03
CA PHE A 42 1.47 -0.21 9.27
C PHE A 42 0.16 0.59 9.18
N VAL A 43 -0.05 1.34 8.08
CA VAL A 43 -1.33 2.02 7.84
C VAL A 43 -2.49 1.04 7.83
N GLY A 44 -2.34 -0.11 7.17
CA GLY A 44 -3.36 -1.16 7.15
C GLY A 44 -3.69 -1.72 8.54
N ALA A 45 -2.68 -1.95 9.37
CA ALA A 45 -2.87 -2.41 10.73
C ALA A 45 -3.65 -1.38 11.58
N VAL A 46 -3.28 -0.09 11.47
CA VAL A 46 -4.00 1.00 12.15
C VAL A 46 -5.45 1.05 11.69
N VAL A 47 -5.70 0.99 10.38
CA VAL A 47 -7.06 0.98 9.82
C VAL A 47 -7.85 -0.24 10.32
N THR A 48 -7.25 -1.44 10.28
CA THR A 48 -7.91 -2.66 10.75
C THR A 48 -8.29 -2.58 12.23
N ILE A 49 -7.37 -2.15 13.09
CA ILE A 49 -7.61 -2.01 14.52
C ILE A 49 -8.70 -0.95 14.76
N SER A 50 -8.59 0.22 14.11
CA SER A 50 -9.58 1.30 14.27
C SER A 50 -10.98 0.86 13.84
N LEU A 51 -11.10 0.16 12.71
CA LEU A 51 -12.38 -0.34 12.22
C LEU A 51 -12.96 -1.46 13.10
N SER A 52 -12.12 -2.36 13.59
CA SER A 52 -12.59 -3.50 14.37
C SER A 52 -12.97 -3.15 15.80
N SER A 53 -12.32 -2.12 16.39
CA SER A 53 -12.53 -1.74 17.80
C SER A 53 -13.49 -0.56 17.98
N VAL A 54 -13.40 0.44 17.11
CA VAL A 54 -14.14 1.69 17.25
C VAL A 54 -15.16 1.89 16.12
N GLY A 55 -14.77 1.56 14.87
CA GLY A 55 -15.64 1.76 13.72
C GLY A 55 -16.84 0.82 13.67
N ILE A 56 -16.63 -0.45 13.99
CA ILE A 56 -17.67 -1.49 14.05
C ILE A 56 -17.47 -2.27 15.37
N PRO A 57 -17.87 -1.71 16.52
CA PRO A 57 -17.54 -2.31 17.81
C PRO A 57 -18.20 -3.67 18.02
N GLU A 58 -19.46 -3.82 17.60
CA GLU A 58 -20.23 -5.05 17.83
C GLU A 58 -20.37 -5.91 16.55
N PRO A 59 -20.31 -7.24 16.67
CA PRO A 59 -19.90 -8.01 17.85
C PRO A 59 -18.41 -7.81 18.17
N SER A 60 -18.06 -7.86 19.48
CA SER A 60 -16.70 -7.61 19.92
C SER A 60 -15.71 -8.66 19.39
N THR A 61 -14.61 -8.22 18.82
CA THR A 61 -13.47 -9.07 18.43
C THR A 61 -12.50 -9.31 19.58
N PHE A 62 -12.66 -8.61 20.70
CA PHE A 62 -11.83 -8.71 21.89
C PHE A 62 -12.50 -9.48 23.03
N ALA A 63 -13.57 -10.22 22.72
CA ALA A 63 -14.19 -11.14 23.67
C ALA A 63 -13.16 -12.18 24.17
N PRO A 64 -13.29 -12.67 25.43
CA PRO A 64 -12.33 -13.61 26.01
C PRO A 64 -12.05 -14.85 25.15
N GLU A 65 -13.03 -15.35 24.42
CA GLU A 65 -12.92 -16.52 23.55
C GLU A 65 -12.00 -16.29 22.35
N MET A 66 -11.76 -15.01 22.01
CA MET A 66 -10.94 -14.61 20.85
C MET A 66 -9.47 -14.38 21.21
N TRP A 67 -9.06 -14.59 22.49
CA TRP A 67 -7.72 -14.26 22.96
C TRP A 67 -6.61 -14.92 22.11
N TRP A 68 -6.78 -16.18 21.77
CA TRP A 68 -5.78 -16.94 21.02
C TRP A 68 -5.66 -16.46 19.56
N ILE A 69 -6.75 -15.96 18.97
CA ILE A 69 -6.72 -15.37 17.63
C ILE A 69 -5.93 -14.05 17.71
N ASN A 70 -6.30 -13.17 18.63
CA ASN A 70 -5.70 -11.83 18.76
C ASN A 70 -4.23 -11.86 19.19
N TYR A 71 -3.89 -12.72 20.15
CA TYR A 71 -2.55 -12.71 20.77
C TYR A 71 -1.60 -13.79 20.23
N ILE A 72 -2.09 -14.76 19.50
CA ILE A 72 -1.25 -15.83 18.91
C ILE A 72 -1.36 -15.83 17.40
N ALA A 73 -2.55 -16.06 16.83
CA ALA A 73 -2.69 -16.26 15.39
C ALA A 73 -2.39 -14.98 14.59
N VAL A 74 -2.89 -13.82 15.01
CA VAL A 74 -2.63 -12.54 14.34
C VAL A 74 -1.14 -12.19 14.37
N PRO A 75 -0.42 -12.20 15.51
CA PRO A 75 1.03 -11.93 15.52
C PRO A 75 1.84 -12.91 14.67
N ILE A 76 1.52 -14.20 14.72
CA ILE A 76 2.20 -15.22 13.89
C ILE A 76 1.97 -14.92 12.41
N TYR A 77 0.73 -14.67 12.00
CA TYR A 77 0.43 -14.33 10.59
C TYR A 77 1.15 -13.07 10.14
N VAL A 78 1.13 -12.01 10.94
CA VAL A 78 1.82 -10.76 10.66
C VAL A 78 3.31 -10.99 10.52
N ALA A 79 3.95 -11.73 11.43
CA ALA A 79 5.36 -12.06 11.35
C ALA A 79 5.70 -12.84 10.08
N LEU A 80 4.94 -13.87 9.73
CA LEU A 80 5.11 -14.65 8.51
C LEU A 80 4.90 -13.78 7.26
N ALA A 81 3.87 -12.94 7.23
CA ALA A 81 3.61 -12.02 6.14
C ALA A 81 4.76 -11.03 5.93
N PHE A 82 5.35 -10.50 7.02
CA PHE A 82 6.54 -9.66 6.95
C PHE A 82 7.77 -10.41 6.42
N VAL A 83 8.04 -11.61 6.91
CA VAL A 83 9.16 -12.45 6.43
C VAL A 83 9.01 -12.74 4.94
N ILE A 84 7.83 -13.17 4.50
CA ILE A 84 7.54 -13.45 3.09
C ILE A 84 7.61 -12.14 2.27
N GLY A 85 6.98 -11.08 2.74
CA GLY A 85 6.92 -9.79 2.04
C GLY A 85 8.30 -9.16 1.85
N ILE A 86 9.11 -9.10 2.89
CA ILE A 86 10.47 -8.54 2.85
C ILE A 86 11.39 -9.49 2.07
N GLY A 87 11.37 -10.79 2.34
CA GLY A 87 12.24 -11.78 1.69
C GLY A 87 11.99 -11.84 0.18
N TRP A 88 10.74 -12.08 -0.23
CA TRP A 88 10.36 -12.13 -1.64
C TRP A 88 10.50 -10.77 -2.33
N GLY A 89 10.14 -9.69 -1.64
CA GLY A 89 10.29 -8.32 -2.14
C GLY A 89 11.76 -8.01 -2.43
N THR A 90 12.64 -8.23 -1.47
CA THR A 90 14.10 -8.04 -1.63
C THR A 90 14.66 -8.90 -2.76
N TYR A 91 14.31 -10.18 -2.83
CA TYR A 91 14.70 -11.06 -3.92
C TYR A 91 14.27 -10.52 -5.28
N THR A 92 13.01 -10.11 -5.42
CA THR A 92 12.46 -9.57 -6.67
C THR A 92 13.17 -8.28 -7.08
N ILE A 93 13.40 -7.36 -6.15
CA ILE A 93 14.09 -6.10 -6.37
C ILE A 93 15.53 -6.33 -6.81
N THR A 94 16.28 -7.13 -6.06
CA THR A 94 17.71 -7.38 -6.36
C THR A 94 17.91 -8.12 -7.66
N ARG A 95 17.03 -9.03 -8.02
CA ARG A 95 17.08 -9.78 -9.29
C ARG A 95 16.68 -8.92 -10.49
N ASP A 96 15.53 -8.27 -10.40
CA ASP A 96 14.90 -7.62 -11.56
C ASP A 96 15.44 -6.21 -11.83
N LEU A 97 16.01 -5.54 -10.81
CA LEU A 97 16.64 -4.22 -10.92
C LEU A 97 18.17 -4.28 -10.87
N ARG A 98 18.76 -5.47 -11.03
CA ARG A 98 20.22 -5.66 -10.94
C ARG A 98 21.00 -4.73 -11.88
N TRP A 99 20.53 -4.54 -13.09
CA TRP A 99 21.14 -3.64 -14.07
C TRP A 99 21.18 -2.19 -13.55
N ALA A 100 20.07 -1.71 -12.98
CA ALA A 100 19.98 -0.35 -12.43
C ALA A 100 20.86 -0.17 -11.20
N ILE A 101 20.93 -1.19 -10.33
CA ILE A 101 21.78 -1.22 -9.14
C ILE A 101 23.27 -1.19 -9.54
N ARG A 102 23.67 -1.95 -10.57
CA ARG A 102 25.04 -2.06 -11.05
C ARG A 102 25.45 -1.01 -12.08
N ARG A 103 24.52 -0.11 -12.46
CA ARG A 103 24.73 0.91 -13.51
C ARG A 103 25.12 0.32 -14.86
N GLN A 104 24.66 -0.88 -15.16
CA GLN A 104 24.88 -1.49 -16.46
C GLN A 104 23.85 -0.96 -17.47
N PRO A 105 24.20 -0.85 -18.76
CA PRO A 105 23.22 -0.51 -19.79
C PRO A 105 22.13 -1.59 -19.81
N PRO A 106 20.84 -1.20 -19.81
CA PRO A 106 19.75 -2.16 -19.74
C PRO A 106 19.64 -2.96 -21.05
N THR A 107 19.39 -4.23 -20.92
CA THR A 107 19.00 -5.08 -22.05
C THR A 107 17.47 -5.04 -22.24
N ALA A 108 16.97 -5.52 -23.39
CA ALA A 108 15.54 -5.67 -23.62
C ALA A 108 14.85 -6.59 -22.60
N ALA A 109 15.60 -7.58 -22.06
CA ALA A 109 15.12 -8.45 -20.99
C ALA A 109 14.99 -7.69 -19.66
N ASP A 110 15.95 -6.84 -19.33
CA ASP A 110 15.93 -6.02 -18.12
C ASP A 110 14.79 -5.01 -18.17
N ALA A 111 14.56 -4.38 -19.31
CA ALA A 111 13.43 -3.49 -19.52
C ALA A 111 12.07 -4.19 -19.26
N ARG A 112 11.92 -5.43 -19.76
CA ARG A 112 10.71 -6.24 -19.51
C ARG A 112 10.56 -6.63 -18.02
N ARG A 113 11.66 -7.03 -17.34
CA ARG A 113 11.66 -7.38 -15.92
C ARG A 113 11.30 -6.19 -15.06
N THR A 114 11.97 -5.05 -15.27
CA THR A 114 11.71 -3.81 -14.53
C THR A 114 10.25 -3.37 -14.61
N ARG A 115 9.64 -3.47 -15.79
CA ARG A 115 8.21 -3.14 -15.98
C ARG A 115 7.25 -4.05 -15.20
N ARG A 116 7.69 -5.24 -14.81
CA ARG A 116 6.88 -6.22 -14.08
C ARG A 116 7.08 -6.17 -12.56
N VAL A 117 8.13 -5.48 -12.08
CA VAL A 117 8.46 -5.42 -10.63
C VAL A 117 7.29 -4.91 -9.82
N ALA A 118 6.74 -3.74 -10.17
CA ALA A 118 5.60 -3.16 -9.46
C ALA A 118 4.42 -4.13 -9.37
N GLY A 119 4.04 -4.75 -10.50
CA GLY A 119 2.96 -5.71 -10.53
C GLY A 119 3.22 -7.00 -9.75
N ARG A 120 4.48 -7.42 -9.61
CA ARG A 120 4.85 -8.60 -8.78
C ARG A 120 4.73 -8.28 -7.29
N LEU A 121 5.28 -7.15 -6.87
CA LEU A 121 5.19 -6.71 -5.47
C LEU A 121 3.73 -6.48 -5.07
N LEU A 122 2.95 -5.87 -5.94
CA LEU A 122 1.54 -5.61 -5.70
C LEU A 122 0.72 -6.90 -5.59
N ARG A 123 0.97 -7.90 -6.46
CA ARG A 123 0.28 -9.19 -6.37
C ARG A 123 0.63 -9.94 -5.11
N LEU A 124 1.88 -9.89 -4.66
CA LEU A 124 2.29 -10.49 -3.39
C LEU A 124 1.54 -9.83 -2.23
N GLN A 125 1.50 -8.50 -2.20
CA GLN A 125 0.80 -7.75 -1.17
C GLN A 125 -0.70 -8.08 -1.15
N ALA A 126 -1.33 -8.11 -2.33
CA ALA A 126 -2.73 -8.48 -2.46
C ALA A 126 -3.00 -9.94 -2.03
N ALA A 127 -2.10 -10.87 -2.36
CA ALA A 127 -2.23 -12.27 -1.95
C ALA A 127 -2.12 -12.45 -0.44
N LEU A 128 -1.19 -11.74 0.22
CA LEU A 128 -1.05 -11.76 1.68
C LEU A 128 -2.30 -11.19 2.36
N TRP A 129 -2.84 -10.07 1.89
CA TRP A 129 -4.06 -9.51 2.46
C TRP A 129 -5.29 -10.37 2.19
N LEU A 130 -5.41 -10.96 0.99
CA LEU A 130 -6.50 -11.90 0.68
C LEU A 130 -6.42 -13.15 1.56
N GLY A 131 -5.21 -13.67 1.80
CA GLY A 131 -4.97 -14.74 2.77
C GLY A 131 -5.43 -14.37 4.18
N ALA A 132 -5.14 -13.13 4.63
CA ALA A 132 -5.62 -12.62 5.91
C ALA A 132 -7.15 -12.56 5.95
N VAL A 133 -7.80 -12.02 4.90
CA VAL A 133 -9.26 -11.98 4.80
C VAL A 133 -9.85 -13.37 4.98
N VAL A 134 -9.40 -14.33 4.18
CA VAL A 134 -9.94 -15.70 4.22
C VAL A 134 -9.69 -16.35 5.58
N MET A 135 -8.44 -16.34 6.03
CA MET A 135 -8.05 -17.04 7.26
C MET A 135 -8.76 -16.47 8.49
N PHE A 136 -8.70 -15.16 8.70
CA PHE A 136 -9.30 -14.56 9.89
C PHE A 136 -10.82 -14.52 9.83
N THR A 137 -11.45 -14.36 8.65
CA THR A 137 -12.90 -14.49 8.53
C THR A 137 -13.35 -15.88 8.98
N ILE A 138 -12.64 -16.93 8.61
CA ILE A 138 -12.95 -18.31 9.04
C ILE A 138 -12.69 -18.47 10.55
N MET A 139 -11.52 -18.04 11.04
CA MET A 139 -11.13 -18.25 12.44
C MET A 139 -12.08 -17.54 13.41
N TYR A 140 -12.44 -16.29 13.16
CA TYR A 140 -13.43 -15.56 13.97
C TYR A 140 -14.84 -16.10 13.74
N GLY A 141 -15.17 -16.50 12.50
CA GLY A 141 -16.48 -17.06 12.14
C GLY A 141 -16.80 -18.40 12.83
N ILE A 142 -15.78 -19.24 13.08
CA ILE A 142 -15.94 -20.48 13.86
C ILE A 142 -16.31 -20.16 15.32
N GLN A 143 -15.75 -19.08 15.88
CA GLN A 143 -16.09 -18.67 17.26
C GLN A 143 -17.48 -18.01 17.33
N SER A 144 -17.79 -17.15 16.34
CA SER A 144 -19.08 -16.49 16.22
C SER A 144 -19.43 -16.22 14.76
N PRO A 145 -20.47 -16.86 14.18
CA PRO A 145 -20.89 -16.61 12.79
C PRO A 145 -21.19 -15.14 12.50
N MET A 146 -21.60 -14.36 13.51
CA MET A 146 -21.86 -12.93 13.35
C MET A 146 -20.59 -12.10 13.05
N LEU A 147 -19.40 -12.65 13.34
CA LEU A 147 -18.12 -12.01 13.03
C LEU A 147 -17.69 -12.19 11.56
N ILE A 148 -18.29 -13.14 10.81
CA ILE A 148 -17.94 -13.38 9.42
C ILE A 148 -18.03 -12.11 8.57
N PRO A 149 -19.20 -11.43 8.47
CA PRO A 149 -19.28 -10.23 7.66
C PRO A 149 -18.36 -9.11 8.19
N LYS A 150 -18.27 -8.92 9.51
CA LYS A 150 -17.41 -7.91 10.10
C LYS A 150 -15.95 -8.11 9.68
N MET A 151 -15.39 -9.31 9.90
CA MET A 151 -13.99 -9.59 9.59
C MET A 151 -13.70 -9.52 8.09
N PHE A 152 -14.60 -10.06 7.27
CA PHE A 152 -14.50 -9.97 5.82
C PHE A 152 -14.36 -8.51 5.34
N PHE A 153 -15.24 -7.62 5.81
CA PHE A 153 -15.22 -6.23 5.39
C PHE A 153 -14.10 -5.42 6.04
N VAL A 154 -13.85 -5.57 7.33
CA VAL A 154 -12.78 -4.83 8.02
C VAL A 154 -11.41 -5.14 7.41
N ILE A 155 -11.07 -6.42 7.27
CA ILE A 155 -9.76 -6.82 6.72
C ILE A 155 -9.72 -6.56 5.21
N GLY A 156 -10.83 -6.77 4.50
CA GLY A 156 -10.94 -6.51 3.06
C GLY A 156 -10.74 -5.04 2.69
N LEU A 157 -11.43 -4.13 3.40
CA LEU A 157 -11.28 -2.69 3.20
C LEU A 157 -9.87 -2.22 3.56
N SER A 158 -9.32 -2.70 4.68
CA SER A 158 -7.94 -2.40 5.08
C SER A 158 -6.94 -2.89 4.03
N GLY A 159 -7.12 -4.10 3.52
CA GLY A 159 -6.31 -4.67 2.45
C GLY A 159 -6.37 -3.85 1.16
N ALA A 160 -7.56 -3.37 0.78
CA ALA A 160 -7.72 -2.49 -0.39
C ALA A 160 -6.94 -1.17 -0.22
N VAL A 161 -6.99 -0.55 0.96
CA VAL A 161 -6.19 0.63 1.30
C VAL A 161 -4.70 0.33 1.17
N VAL A 162 -4.23 -0.76 1.78
CA VAL A 162 -2.81 -1.15 1.75
C VAL A 162 -2.32 -1.39 0.32
N VAL A 163 -3.06 -2.14 -0.47
CA VAL A 163 -2.69 -2.44 -1.86
C VAL A 163 -2.61 -1.16 -2.69
N GLY A 164 -3.57 -0.23 -2.52
CA GLY A 164 -3.58 1.04 -3.21
C GLY A 164 -2.43 1.97 -2.79
N VAL A 165 -2.18 2.12 -1.49
CA VAL A 165 -1.05 2.92 -0.98
C VAL A 165 0.27 2.31 -1.44
N THR A 166 0.43 0.99 -1.34
CA THR A 166 1.61 0.26 -1.83
C THR A 166 1.85 0.53 -3.32
N TYR A 167 0.80 0.49 -4.15
CA TYR A 167 0.90 0.79 -5.58
C TYR A 167 1.51 2.17 -5.84
N LEU A 168 0.98 3.20 -5.18
CA LEU A 168 1.45 4.57 -5.37
C LEU A 168 2.89 4.78 -4.88
N LEU A 169 3.23 4.20 -3.74
CA LEU A 169 4.59 4.29 -3.18
C LEU A 169 5.61 3.54 -4.05
N ILE A 170 5.28 2.36 -4.56
CA ILE A 170 6.15 1.61 -5.49
C ILE A 170 6.34 2.38 -6.81
N GLU A 171 5.28 2.98 -7.35
CA GLU A 171 5.39 3.82 -8.54
C GLU A 171 6.33 5.02 -8.32
N LEU A 172 6.22 5.67 -7.16
CA LEU A 172 7.13 6.75 -6.76
C LEU A 172 8.58 6.25 -6.66
N ALA A 173 8.79 5.13 -5.97
CA ALA A 173 10.11 4.54 -5.76
C ALA A 173 10.82 4.10 -7.05
N LEU A 174 10.06 3.66 -8.05
CA LEU A 174 10.59 3.18 -9.33
C LEU A 174 10.82 4.30 -10.37
N ARG A 175 10.52 5.57 -10.06
CA ARG A 175 10.74 6.70 -10.97
C ARG A 175 12.18 6.82 -11.48
N PRO A 176 13.23 6.77 -10.62
CA PRO A 176 14.61 6.89 -11.08
C PRO A 176 14.97 5.79 -12.09
N VAL A 177 14.56 4.55 -11.79
CA VAL A 177 14.83 3.39 -12.64
C VAL A 177 14.09 3.49 -13.98
N SER A 178 12.87 4.03 -13.95
CA SER A 178 12.07 4.27 -15.16
C SER A 178 12.67 5.38 -16.02
N ALA A 179 13.22 6.43 -15.41
CA ALA A 179 13.91 7.51 -16.12
C ALA A 179 15.17 6.99 -16.83
N ASP A 180 15.96 6.14 -16.17
CA ASP A 180 17.15 5.52 -16.78
C ASP A 180 16.79 4.60 -17.95
N LEU A 181 15.67 3.85 -17.86
CA LEU A 181 15.19 3.06 -19.01
C LEU A 181 14.82 3.92 -20.21
N ILE A 182 14.16 5.06 -19.97
CA ILE A 182 13.76 5.98 -21.04
C ILE A 182 15.00 6.61 -21.68
N SER A 183 15.98 7.04 -20.89
CA SER A 183 17.24 7.60 -21.39
C SER A 183 18.06 6.60 -22.21
N ALA A 184 17.91 5.30 -21.94
CA ALA A 184 18.50 4.21 -22.71
C ALA A 184 17.70 3.82 -23.98
N GLY A 185 16.68 4.60 -24.36
CA GLY A 185 15.90 4.39 -25.59
C GLY A 185 14.70 3.44 -25.45
N TYR A 186 14.41 2.93 -24.26
CA TYR A 186 13.24 2.06 -24.06
C TYR A 186 11.98 2.88 -23.81
N ARG A 187 11.00 2.80 -24.71
CA ARG A 187 9.73 3.54 -24.63
C ARG A 187 8.97 3.25 -23.34
N ARG A 188 8.41 4.28 -22.72
CA ARG A 188 7.48 4.14 -21.57
C ARG A 188 6.22 3.35 -22.01
N ARG A 189 5.81 2.37 -21.19
CA ARG A 189 4.56 1.64 -21.46
C ARG A 189 3.38 2.61 -21.34
N LYS A 190 2.53 2.71 -22.40
CA LYS A 190 1.35 3.60 -22.45
C LYS A 190 0.32 3.39 -21.32
N ARG A 191 0.41 2.31 -20.52
CA ARG A 191 -0.62 1.87 -19.59
C ARG A 191 -0.51 2.36 -18.15
N SER A 192 0.55 3.05 -17.76
CA SER A 192 0.68 3.65 -16.40
C SER A 192 0.42 5.16 -16.50
N GLY A 193 -0.77 5.51 -16.95
CA GLY A 193 -1.17 6.90 -17.16
C GLY A 193 -1.58 7.59 -15.87
N VAL A 194 -1.69 8.91 -15.91
CA VAL A 194 -2.29 9.75 -14.87
C VAL A 194 -3.65 9.19 -14.44
N LEU A 195 -4.42 8.66 -15.40
CA LEU A 195 -5.74 8.07 -15.16
C LEU A 195 -5.69 6.87 -14.20
N SER A 196 -4.77 5.91 -14.37
CA SER A 196 -4.73 4.73 -13.48
C SER A 196 -4.36 5.12 -12.05
N ARG A 197 -3.47 6.10 -11.88
CA ARG A 197 -3.13 6.63 -10.55
C ARG A 197 -4.28 7.38 -9.93
N ALA A 198 -4.98 8.20 -10.71
CA ALA A 198 -6.17 8.92 -10.25
C ALA A 198 -7.28 7.95 -9.83
N VAL A 199 -7.53 6.90 -10.62
CA VAL A 199 -8.51 5.85 -10.30
C VAL A 199 -8.14 5.11 -9.02
N VAL A 200 -6.88 4.69 -8.85
CA VAL A 200 -6.43 4.03 -7.61
C VAL A 200 -6.55 4.97 -6.42
N ALA A 201 -6.13 6.23 -6.56
CA ALA A 201 -6.26 7.23 -5.52
C ALA A 201 -7.74 7.47 -5.14
N TRP A 202 -8.63 7.51 -6.14
CA TRP A 202 -10.07 7.63 -5.90
C TRP A 202 -10.66 6.39 -5.21
N ILE A 203 -10.29 5.18 -5.65
CA ILE A 203 -10.75 3.93 -5.00
C ILE A 203 -10.34 3.91 -3.53
N VAL A 204 -9.07 4.21 -3.22
CA VAL A 204 -8.55 4.14 -1.86
C VAL A 204 -9.03 5.31 -1.00
N GLY A 205 -9.02 6.54 -1.54
CA GLY A 205 -9.34 7.75 -0.79
C GLY A 205 -10.83 8.07 -0.67
N SER A 206 -11.67 7.51 -1.55
CA SER A 206 -13.10 7.81 -1.58
C SER A 206 -13.97 6.56 -1.61
N ALA A 207 -13.80 5.67 -2.60
CA ALA A 207 -14.70 4.53 -2.77
C ALA A 207 -14.65 3.57 -1.57
N THR A 208 -13.45 3.23 -1.08
CA THR A 208 -13.28 2.31 0.06
C THR A 208 -13.94 2.83 1.34
N PRO A 209 -13.71 4.09 1.78
CA PRO A 209 -14.39 4.63 2.95
C PRO A 209 -15.90 4.77 2.77
N ILE A 210 -16.36 5.19 1.59
CA ILE A 210 -17.81 5.30 1.31
C ILE A 210 -18.48 3.92 1.42
N VAL A 211 -17.88 2.88 0.85
CA VAL A 211 -18.37 1.51 1.00
C VAL A 211 -18.38 1.10 2.48
N GLY A 212 -17.34 1.45 3.24
CA GLY A 212 -17.29 1.20 4.69
C GLY A 212 -18.44 1.88 5.44
N ILE A 213 -18.73 3.14 5.13
CA ILE A 213 -19.85 3.90 5.74
C ILE A 213 -21.19 3.27 5.35
N LEU A 214 -21.39 2.95 4.08
CA LEU A 214 -22.63 2.31 3.61
C LEU A 214 -22.88 0.95 4.31
N LEU A 215 -21.83 0.15 4.47
CA LEU A 215 -21.91 -1.11 5.19
C LEU A 215 -22.25 -0.89 6.67
N LEU A 216 -21.57 0.05 7.33
CA LEU A 216 -21.82 0.36 8.74
C LEU A 216 -23.28 0.81 8.96
N VAL A 217 -23.76 1.72 8.13
CA VAL A 217 -25.15 2.21 8.21
C VAL A 217 -26.15 1.06 7.90
N SER A 218 -25.86 0.22 6.92
CA SER A 218 -26.70 -0.93 6.60
C SER A 218 -26.75 -1.92 7.77
N PHE A 219 -25.60 -2.28 8.34
CA PHE A 219 -25.57 -3.16 9.52
C PHE A 219 -26.30 -2.53 10.72
N GLY A 220 -26.13 -1.24 10.97
CA GLY A 220 -26.83 -0.53 12.04
C GLY A 220 -28.36 -0.47 11.84
N ALA A 221 -28.82 -0.38 10.58
CA ALA A 221 -30.25 -0.36 10.27
C ALA A 221 -30.93 -1.75 10.50
N PHE A 222 -30.20 -2.84 10.28
CA PHE A 222 -30.71 -4.21 10.46
C PHE A 222 -30.58 -4.72 11.90
N ARG A 223 -29.75 -4.07 12.74
CA ARG A 223 -29.56 -4.43 14.15
C ARG A 223 -30.25 -3.43 15.05
N GLN A 224 -31.26 -3.91 15.80
CA GLN A 224 -32.02 -3.08 16.75
C GLN A 224 -31.19 -2.68 17.98
N ASP A 225 -30.08 -3.37 18.27
CA ASP A 225 -29.23 -3.17 19.46
C ASP A 225 -28.09 -2.16 19.23
N THR A 226 -27.95 -1.58 18.04
CA THR A 226 -26.88 -0.60 17.77
C THR A 226 -27.28 0.77 18.29
N SER A 227 -26.50 1.32 19.24
CA SER A 227 -26.77 2.67 19.74
C SER A 227 -26.49 3.72 18.67
N LYS A 228 -27.24 4.84 18.71
CA LYS A 228 -27.00 5.98 17.80
C LYS A 228 -25.59 6.54 17.95
N LEU A 229 -25.03 6.47 19.16
CA LEU A 229 -23.68 6.90 19.46
C LEU A 229 -22.64 6.04 18.77
N ASP A 230 -22.78 4.70 18.83
CA ASP A 230 -21.86 3.77 18.21
C ASP A 230 -21.84 3.94 16.68
N LEU A 231 -23.02 4.11 16.08
CA LEU A 231 -23.15 4.41 14.66
C LEU A 231 -22.45 5.73 14.28
N PHE A 232 -22.67 6.78 15.07
CA PHE A 232 -22.03 8.09 14.88
C PHE A 232 -20.51 7.97 14.98
N VAL A 233 -19.99 7.32 16.01
CA VAL A 233 -18.56 7.11 16.24
C VAL A 233 -17.95 6.33 15.07
N GLY A 234 -18.62 5.26 14.63
CA GLY A 234 -18.16 4.45 13.49
C GLY A 234 -18.07 5.26 12.20
N VAL A 235 -19.10 6.03 11.88
CA VAL A 235 -19.11 6.92 10.70
C VAL A 235 -18.01 7.98 10.82
N PHE A 236 -17.84 8.57 12.00
CA PHE A 236 -16.81 9.59 12.25
C PHE A 236 -15.40 9.02 12.07
N VAL A 237 -15.10 7.83 12.61
CA VAL A 237 -13.80 7.16 12.44
C VAL A 237 -13.51 6.87 10.97
N LEU A 238 -14.49 6.34 10.23
CA LEU A 238 -14.36 6.11 8.79
C LEU A 238 -14.12 7.40 8.01
N ALA A 239 -14.81 8.48 8.38
CA ALA A 239 -14.62 9.79 7.75
C ALA A 239 -13.21 10.36 8.02
N VAL A 240 -12.71 10.26 9.25
CA VAL A 240 -11.33 10.69 9.61
C VAL A 240 -10.28 9.87 8.86
N ILE A 241 -10.43 8.54 8.79
CA ILE A 241 -9.54 7.66 8.01
C ILE A 241 -9.58 8.07 6.53
N SER A 242 -10.77 8.35 5.98
CA SER A 242 -10.94 8.80 4.59
C SER A 242 -10.22 10.11 4.31
N LEU A 243 -10.40 11.10 5.18
CA LEU A 243 -9.71 12.39 5.05
C LEU A 243 -8.19 12.23 5.12
N GLY A 244 -7.68 11.47 6.08
CA GLY A 244 -6.25 11.22 6.24
C GLY A 244 -5.64 10.50 5.04
N THR A 245 -6.28 9.43 4.58
CA THR A 245 -5.84 8.69 3.39
C THR A 245 -5.99 9.51 2.12
N GLY A 246 -7.08 10.27 1.97
CA GLY A 246 -7.30 11.17 0.84
C GLY A 246 -6.23 12.26 0.75
N LEU A 247 -5.86 12.91 1.86
CA LEU A 247 -4.78 13.89 1.93
C LEU A 247 -3.42 13.26 1.57
N LEU A 248 -3.10 12.10 2.12
CA LEU A 248 -1.87 11.37 1.81
C LEU A 248 -1.79 11.06 0.31
N LEU A 249 -2.88 10.56 -0.27
CA LEU A 249 -2.94 10.20 -1.69
C LEU A 249 -2.86 11.43 -2.59
N THR A 250 -3.52 12.54 -2.21
CA THR A 250 -3.44 13.81 -2.93
C THR A 250 -2.00 14.32 -2.90
N TRP A 251 -1.34 14.31 -1.74
CA TRP A 251 0.05 14.70 -1.62
C TRP A 251 0.98 13.83 -2.47
N LEU A 252 0.83 12.50 -2.42
CA LEU A 252 1.60 11.56 -3.24
C LEU A 252 1.38 11.77 -4.75
N THR A 253 0.16 12.05 -5.18
CA THR A 253 -0.15 12.27 -6.60
C THR A 253 0.35 13.64 -7.07
N THR A 254 0.19 14.69 -6.28
CA THR A 254 0.64 16.06 -6.61
C THR A 254 2.16 16.15 -6.71
N THR A 255 2.90 15.60 -5.75
CA THR A 255 4.36 15.53 -5.82
C THR A 255 4.84 14.72 -7.03
N SER A 256 3.96 13.87 -7.58
CA SER A 256 4.25 13.10 -8.78
C SER A 256 4.13 13.90 -10.08
N VAL A 257 3.36 14.95 -10.13
CA VAL A 257 3.08 15.72 -11.35
C VAL A 257 3.90 17.00 -11.42
N THR A 258 4.13 17.66 -10.29
CA THR A 258 4.80 18.98 -10.24
C THR A 258 6.33 18.93 -10.40
N GLY A 259 6.97 17.79 -10.19
CA GLY A 259 8.42 17.64 -10.38
C GLY A 259 8.93 17.96 -11.80
N PRO A 260 8.28 17.49 -12.87
CA PRO A 260 8.72 17.75 -14.24
C PRO A 260 8.48 19.16 -14.74
N LEU A 261 7.53 19.91 -14.15
CA LEU A 261 7.16 21.24 -14.62
C LEU A 261 8.06 22.38 -14.09
N ARG A 262 8.90 22.09 -13.09
CA ARG A 262 9.88 23.07 -12.56
C ARG A 262 11.23 23.04 -13.27
N SER A 263 11.42 22.16 -14.23
CA SER A 263 12.67 22.00 -15.01
C SER A 263 12.55 22.49 -16.46
N VAL A 264 11.43 23.14 -16.81
CA VAL A 264 11.24 23.91 -18.05
C VAL A 264 11.25 25.40 -17.68
#